data_06640c1d6cb0d0b7107ffcf3090fc43f
#
_entry.id   06640c1d6cb0d0b7107ffcf3090fc43f
#
_cell.length_a   1.000
_cell.length_b   1.000
_cell.length_c   1.000
_cell.angle_alpha   90.00
_cell.angle_beta   90.00
_cell.angle_gamma   90.00
#
_symmetry.space_group_name_H-M   'P 1'
#
loop_
_entity.id
_entity.type
_entity.pdbx_description
1 polymer ?
#
loop_
_entity_poly.entity_id
_entity_poly.type
_entity_poly.pdbx_seq_one_letter_code
_entity_poly.pdbx_strand_id
1 'polypeptide(L)'
;MRVILLLALTIVLGMNVKGQENPANASIDPEHIFFTQPVKNPIAEVVEPVEGSDKPLHLIYVETVDGMYAPIGLRKPPGNGPFPIILFAHMNGGLGTQWIREWTQNGSWTLEQFLKAGYAVAWMRYRAEVKEGYGIRLIEGKQEGRQIFNRGPFEYEDAISIIKFVKTLPYVDPNRVGYLGLSHGGEMLMKIASEYDGLRAAIASEPASIDYLARRPQPRDPNAPPPPETMKVNTEEMQRRAGGELRGRIDLAVAMERINAVKTPILVQGRERDHNQAIFRLNYELLREAGKDVEWISYDHDEHGFIFVKRNEKGVYAPDPTQLQIVKDSIAYFDRYMKKP
;
A
#
# COMPACT_ATOMS: atom_id res chain seq x y z
N MET A 1 -63.71 -37.97 -6.17
CA MET A 1 -62.80 -37.51 -5.09
C MET A 1 -62.32 -36.11 -5.42
N ARG A 2 -62.86 -35.13 -4.74
CA ARG A 2 -62.52 -33.71 -4.94
C ARG A 2 -61.48 -33.37 -3.88
N VAL A 3 -60.31 -32.91 -4.32
CA VAL A 3 -59.30 -32.35 -3.43
C VAL A 3 -59.58 -30.85 -3.31
N ILE A 4 -59.86 -30.41 -2.09
CA ILE A 4 -60.08 -29.01 -1.74
C ILE A 4 -58.69 -28.42 -1.36
N LEU A 5 -58.29 -27.41 -2.13
CA LEU A 5 -57.10 -26.63 -1.83
C LEU A 5 -57.47 -25.51 -0.89
N LEU A 6 -57.03 -25.57 0.36
CA LEU A 6 -57.17 -24.46 1.32
C LEU A 6 -56.08 -23.44 1.08
N LEU A 7 -56.48 -22.26 0.61
CA LEU A 7 -55.62 -21.04 0.66
C LEU A 7 -55.70 -20.44 2.05
N ALA A 8 -54.63 -20.47 2.79
CA ALA A 8 -54.54 -19.72 4.03
C ALA A 8 -54.10 -18.26 3.71
N LEU A 9 -55.04 -17.35 3.86
CA LEU A 9 -54.82 -15.92 3.71
C LEU A 9 -54.28 -15.41 5.05
N THR A 10 -52.99 -15.15 5.17
CA THR A 10 -52.43 -14.50 6.36
C THR A 10 -52.58 -12.98 6.23
N ILE A 11 -53.51 -12.42 6.96
CA ILE A 11 -53.68 -10.96 7.10
C ILE A 11 -52.58 -10.50 8.08
N VAL A 12 -51.57 -9.83 7.60
CA VAL A 12 -50.63 -9.10 8.42
C VAL A 12 -51.22 -7.72 8.69
N LEU A 13 -51.69 -7.53 9.91
CA LEU A 13 -52.08 -6.19 10.42
C LEU A 13 -50.81 -5.32 10.49
N GLY A 14 -50.74 -4.33 9.63
CA GLY A 14 -49.71 -3.32 9.65
C GLY A 14 -49.85 -2.43 10.89
N MET A 15 -48.96 -2.63 11.85
CA MET A 15 -48.72 -1.58 12.86
C MET A 15 -47.83 -0.52 12.20
N ASN A 16 -48.39 0.65 11.95
CA ASN A 16 -47.65 1.85 11.60
C ASN A 16 -46.80 2.30 12.80
N VAL A 17 -45.63 1.74 12.92
CA VAL A 17 -44.55 2.33 13.71
C VAL A 17 -43.96 3.41 12.82
N LYS A 18 -44.21 4.67 13.12
CA LYS A 18 -43.41 5.78 12.61
C LYS A 18 -42.00 5.60 13.15
N GLY A 19 -41.21 4.78 12.47
CA GLY A 19 -39.80 4.67 12.70
C GLY A 19 -39.13 5.95 12.23
N GLN A 20 -38.33 6.55 13.09
CA GLN A 20 -37.34 7.52 12.65
C GLN A 20 -36.62 6.91 11.45
N GLU A 21 -36.66 7.59 10.32
CA GLU A 21 -35.87 7.23 9.16
C GLU A 21 -34.40 7.24 9.61
N ASN A 22 -33.84 6.06 9.69
CA ASN A 22 -32.42 5.91 9.90
C ASN A 22 -31.72 6.53 8.65
N PRO A 23 -30.91 7.59 8.79
CA PRO A 23 -30.26 8.22 7.65
C PRO A 23 -29.36 7.22 6.86
N ALA A 24 -29.09 6.02 7.40
CA ALA A 24 -28.48 4.92 6.67
C ALA A 24 -29.40 4.23 5.63
N ASN A 25 -30.71 4.54 5.60
CA ASN A 25 -31.67 4.06 4.62
C ASN A 25 -32.05 5.11 3.56
N ALA A 26 -31.24 6.12 3.35
CA ALA A 26 -31.31 6.87 2.10
C ALA A 26 -31.18 5.85 0.97
N SER A 27 -32.16 5.77 0.11
CA SER A 27 -32.26 4.83 -1.00
C SER A 27 -30.92 4.70 -1.70
N ILE A 28 -30.27 3.54 -1.53
CA ILE A 28 -29.08 3.23 -2.30
C ILE A 28 -29.55 3.20 -3.75
N ASP A 29 -29.12 4.16 -4.54
CA ASP A 29 -29.36 4.17 -5.97
C ASP A 29 -28.80 2.84 -6.52
N PRO A 30 -29.62 1.99 -7.17
CA PRO A 30 -29.15 0.73 -7.73
C PRO A 30 -27.99 0.93 -8.71
N GLU A 31 -27.88 2.07 -9.36
CA GLU A 31 -26.74 2.42 -10.20
C GLU A 31 -25.46 2.65 -9.38
N HIS A 32 -25.60 3.09 -8.13
CA HIS A 32 -24.46 3.28 -7.24
C HIS A 32 -23.76 1.97 -6.84
N ILE A 33 -24.47 0.84 -6.87
CA ILE A 33 -23.94 -0.49 -6.55
C ILE A 33 -23.00 -1.00 -7.68
N PHE A 34 -23.21 -0.57 -8.90
CA PHE A 34 -22.53 -1.12 -10.07
C PHE A 34 -21.61 -0.11 -10.77
N PHE A 35 -21.73 1.17 -10.49
CA PHE A 35 -20.91 2.19 -11.11
C PHE A 35 -20.20 2.98 -10.05
N THR A 36 -18.92 2.75 -9.97
CA THR A 36 -17.99 3.46 -9.10
C THR A 36 -18.00 4.95 -9.36
N GLN A 37 -18.95 5.62 -8.75
CA GLN A 37 -18.80 7.05 -8.55
C GLN A 37 -17.64 7.23 -7.58
N PRO A 38 -16.71 8.16 -7.83
CA PRO A 38 -15.69 8.46 -6.84
C PRO A 38 -16.36 8.83 -5.55
N VAL A 39 -16.00 8.15 -4.46
CA VAL A 39 -16.57 8.41 -3.16
C VAL A 39 -16.36 9.85 -2.80
N LYS A 40 -17.46 10.56 -2.61
CA LYS A 40 -17.40 11.99 -2.33
C LYS A 40 -17.05 12.28 -0.87
N ASN A 41 -17.33 11.34 0.03
CA ASN A 41 -17.12 11.52 1.46
C ASN A 41 -16.67 10.20 2.12
N PRO A 42 -15.77 10.25 3.10
CA PRO A 42 -15.48 9.09 3.94
C PRO A 42 -16.73 8.75 4.76
N ILE A 43 -16.96 7.45 5.05
CA ILE A 43 -18.08 7.02 5.90
C ILE A 43 -17.94 7.57 7.30
N ALA A 44 -16.71 7.51 7.82
CA ALA A 44 -16.37 7.94 9.16
C ALA A 44 -14.93 8.45 9.22
N GLU A 45 -14.75 9.45 10.06
CA GLU A 45 -13.44 9.93 10.46
C GLU A 45 -13.36 9.92 11.99
N VAL A 46 -12.29 9.32 12.52
CA VAL A 46 -12.00 9.35 13.96
C VAL A 46 -10.63 9.99 14.14
N VAL A 47 -10.55 10.98 15.04
CA VAL A 47 -9.31 11.68 15.35
C VAL A 47 -8.74 11.15 16.66
N GLU A 48 -7.52 10.65 16.62
CA GLU A 48 -6.84 10.04 17.77
C GLU A 48 -5.49 10.73 18.05
N PRO A 49 -5.11 10.92 19.31
CA PRO A 49 -3.80 11.46 19.64
C PRO A 49 -2.69 10.46 19.26
N VAL A 50 -1.54 10.99 18.89
CA VAL A 50 -0.31 10.21 18.64
C VAL A 50 0.69 10.52 19.72
N GLU A 51 1.17 9.51 20.43
CA GLU A 51 2.12 9.66 21.51
C GLU A 51 3.40 10.39 21.05
N GLY A 52 3.75 11.44 21.75
CA GLY A 52 4.94 12.24 21.46
C GLY A 52 4.82 13.17 20.26
N SER A 53 3.60 13.40 19.74
CA SER A 53 3.35 14.31 18.63
C SER A 53 2.13 15.19 18.88
N ASP A 54 2.21 16.44 18.41
CA ASP A 54 1.10 17.40 18.36
C ASP A 54 0.20 17.23 17.12
N LYS A 55 0.53 16.28 16.24
CA LYS A 55 -0.19 16.00 14.99
C LYS A 55 -0.98 14.70 15.14
N PRO A 56 -2.30 14.79 15.30
CA PRO A 56 -3.15 13.61 15.53
C PRO A 56 -3.19 12.69 14.30
N LEU A 57 -3.61 11.47 14.55
CA LEU A 57 -4.04 10.52 13.53
C LEU A 57 -5.50 10.79 13.18
N HIS A 58 -5.78 10.98 11.91
CA HIS A 58 -7.10 10.93 11.32
C HIS A 58 -7.28 9.53 10.74
N LEU A 59 -8.11 8.71 11.36
CA LEU A 59 -8.49 7.40 10.86
C LEU A 59 -9.74 7.56 9.98
N ILE A 60 -9.60 7.26 8.71
CA ILE A 60 -10.62 7.52 7.69
C ILE A 60 -10.94 6.21 6.98
N TYR A 61 -12.22 5.95 6.70
CA TYR A 61 -12.67 4.81 5.92
C TYR A 61 -13.01 5.27 4.51
N VAL A 62 -12.22 4.83 3.55
CA VAL A 62 -12.37 5.17 2.13
C VAL A 62 -13.13 4.05 1.43
N GLU A 63 -14.18 4.39 0.72
CA GLU A 63 -14.93 3.43 -0.09
C GLU A 63 -14.09 3.00 -1.30
N THR A 64 -14.14 1.74 -1.60
CA THR A 64 -13.41 1.09 -2.68
C THR A 64 -14.33 0.82 -3.87
N VAL A 65 -13.77 0.37 -4.99
CA VAL A 65 -14.49 0.19 -6.27
C VAL A 65 -15.70 -0.73 -6.19
N ASP A 66 -15.76 -1.62 -5.22
CA ASP A 66 -16.84 -2.58 -5.02
C ASP A 66 -17.78 -2.22 -3.86
N GLY A 67 -17.69 -0.97 -3.37
CA GLY A 67 -18.52 -0.50 -2.26
C GLY A 67 -18.08 -0.97 -0.88
N MET A 68 -16.95 -1.66 -0.77
CA MET A 68 -16.32 -1.96 0.52
C MET A 68 -15.53 -0.75 1.03
N TYR A 69 -14.97 -0.86 2.23
CA TYR A 69 -14.25 0.23 2.86
C TYR A 69 -12.85 -0.18 3.28
N ALA A 70 -11.87 0.63 2.89
CA ALA A 70 -10.48 0.48 3.31
C ALA A 70 -10.12 1.55 4.33
N PRO A 71 -9.62 1.20 5.52
CA PRO A 71 -9.14 2.17 6.48
C PRO A 71 -7.80 2.76 6.04
N ILE A 72 -7.66 4.07 6.20
CA ILE A 72 -6.39 4.78 6.09
C ILE A 72 -6.11 5.56 7.37
N GLY A 73 -4.84 5.67 7.73
CA GLY A 73 -4.36 6.66 8.66
C GLY A 73 -3.87 7.88 7.89
N LEU A 74 -4.16 9.08 8.38
CA LEU A 74 -3.68 10.32 7.80
C LEU A 74 -3.19 11.25 8.89
N ARG A 75 -2.05 11.91 8.67
CA ARG A 75 -1.53 12.97 9.52
C ARG A 75 -1.06 14.12 8.66
N LYS A 76 -1.17 15.36 9.13
CA LYS A 76 -0.78 16.53 8.35
C LYS A 76 -0.01 17.54 9.19
N PRO A 77 0.79 18.40 8.58
CA PRO A 77 1.38 19.56 9.26
C PRO A 77 0.29 20.50 9.80
N PRO A 78 0.61 21.34 10.77
CA PRO A 78 -0.29 22.42 11.21
C PRO A 78 -0.66 23.35 10.06
N GLY A 79 -1.86 23.89 10.07
CA GLY A 79 -2.36 24.83 9.07
C GLY A 79 -3.37 24.23 8.09
N ASN A 80 -3.75 25.06 7.11
CA ASN A 80 -4.85 24.74 6.18
C ASN A 80 -4.38 24.10 4.87
N GLY A 81 -3.07 24.06 4.59
CA GLY A 81 -2.54 23.56 3.32
C GLY A 81 -2.72 24.56 2.15
N PRO A 82 -2.79 24.10 0.88
CA PRO A 82 -2.71 22.69 0.50
C PRO A 82 -1.30 22.09 0.65
N PHE A 83 -1.21 20.94 1.28
CA PHE A 83 0.05 20.23 1.50
C PHE A 83 0.32 19.22 0.38
N PRO A 84 1.57 19.01 -0.02
CA PRO A 84 1.95 17.78 -0.70
C PRO A 84 1.73 16.60 0.24
N ILE A 85 1.34 15.46 -0.28
CA ILE A 85 1.06 14.25 0.51
C ILE A 85 1.88 13.06 0.03
N ILE A 86 2.40 12.27 0.97
CA ILE A 86 3.02 10.98 0.69
C ILE A 86 2.13 9.86 1.22
N LEU A 87 1.79 8.94 0.33
CA LEU A 87 1.09 7.70 0.67
C LEU A 87 2.12 6.62 0.97
N PHE A 88 2.07 6.10 2.18
CA PHE A 88 2.92 4.99 2.61
C PHE A 88 2.18 3.67 2.45
N ALA A 89 2.79 2.75 1.71
CA ALA A 89 2.29 1.41 1.50
C ALA A 89 3.23 0.39 2.12
N HIS A 90 2.67 -0.48 2.93
CA HIS A 90 3.44 -1.39 3.77
C HIS A 90 3.81 -2.70 3.06
N MET A 91 4.70 -3.46 3.71
CA MET A 91 4.98 -4.85 3.37
C MET A 91 3.76 -5.75 3.67
N ASN A 92 3.86 -7.02 3.39
CA ASN A 92 2.85 -8.01 3.80
C ASN A 92 2.68 -8.03 5.32
N GLY A 93 1.47 -8.14 5.79
CA GLY A 93 1.14 -8.30 7.21
C GLY A 93 0.20 -7.25 7.77
N GLY A 94 -0.26 -7.49 8.99
CA GLY A 94 -1.08 -6.57 9.74
C GLY A 94 -2.57 -6.91 9.79
N LEU A 95 -3.34 -6.16 10.58
CA LEU A 95 -4.71 -6.47 10.97
C LEU A 95 -5.64 -5.26 10.89
N GLY A 96 -6.16 -4.98 9.70
CA GLY A 96 -7.23 -4.01 9.52
C GLY A 96 -6.96 -2.65 10.20
N THR A 97 -7.97 -2.07 10.80
CA THR A 97 -7.92 -0.77 11.49
C THR A 97 -6.94 -0.73 12.66
N GLN A 98 -6.86 -1.82 13.42
CA GLN A 98 -5.89 -1.92 14.53
C GLN A 98 -4.47 -1.77 14.00
N TRP A 99 -4.17 -2.40 12.88
CA TRP A 99 -2.85 -2.29 12.27
C TRP A 99 -2.52 -0.86 11.81
N ILE A 100 -3.49 -0.11 11.28
CA ILE A 100 -3.31 1.32 10.95
C ILE A 100 -2.85 2.11 12.19
N ARG A 101 -3.48 1.85 13.34
CA ARG A 101 -3.10 2.48 14.62
C ARG A 101 -1.70 2.07 15.07
N GLU A 102 -1.44 0.77 15.09
CA GLU A 102 -0.14 0.22 15.51
C GLU A 102 0.99 0.77 14.64
N TRP A 103 0.82 0.79 13.33
CA TRP A 103 1.81 1.34 12.42
C TRP A 103 2.00 2.83 12.56
N THR A 104 0.94 3.57 12.77
CA THR A 104 1.03 5.00 13.04
C THR A 104 1.87 5.27 14.30
N GLN A 105 1.69 4.47 15.33
CA GLN A 105 2.49 4.56 16.56
C GLN A 105 3.93 4.04 16.33
N ASN A 106 4.10 2.89 15.71
CA ASN A 106 5.41 2.26 15.54
C ASN A 106 6.29 2.93 14.48
N GLY A 107 5.69 3.41 13.39
CA GLY A 107 6.38 4.13 12.33
C GLY A 107 6.49 5.65 12.57
N SER A 108 6.07 6.12 13.72
CA SER A 108 5.88 7.54 14.00
C SER A 108 7.13 8.37 13.78
N TRP A 109 8.33 7.86 14.11
CA TRP A 109 9.56 8.61 13.88
C TRP A 109 9.76 8.94 12.41
N THR A 110 9.63 7.96 11.51
CA THR A 110 9.79 8.17 10.07
C THR A 110 8.72 9.13 9.54
N LEU A 111 7.45 8.93 9.91
CA LEU A 111 6.35 9.80 9.54
C LEU A 111 6.58 11.25 10.01
N GLU A 112 7.10 11.43 11.22
CA GLU A 112 7.43 12.76 11.77
C GLU A 112 8.50 13.49 10.95
N GLN A 113 9.46 12.78 10.35
CA GLN A 113 10.46 13.44 9.49
C GLN A 113 9.78 14.02 8.23
N PHE A 114 8.85 13.28 7.62
CA PHE A 114 8.08 13.79 6.47
C PHE A 114 7.14 14.94 6.86
N LEU A 115 6.46 14.83 8.01
CA LEU A 115 5.64 15.93 8.55
C LEU A 115 6.45 17.19 8.81
N LYS A 116 7.66 17.07 9.40
CA LYS A 116 8.59 18.18 9.60
C LYS A 116 9.08 18.78 8.29
N ALA A 117 9.21 17.95 7.25
CA ALA A 117 9.52 18.38 5.91
C ALA A 117 8.34 19.04 5.18
N GLY A 118 7.17 19.16 5.82
CA GLY A 118 6.00 19.85 5.28
C GLY A 118 5.07 18.97 4.43
N TYR A 119 5.25 17.66 4.45
CA TYR A 119 4.35 16.72 3.81
C TYR A 119 3.20 16.31 4.74
N ALA A 120 1.99 16.23 4.23
CA ALA A 120 1.00 15.35 4.82
C ALA A 120 1.41 13.89 4.55
N VAL A 121 1.06 12.98 5.43
CA VAL A 121 1.35 11.55 5.29
C VAL A 121 0.08 10.75 5.45
N ALA A 122 -0.13 9.76 4.59
CA ALA A 122 -1.23 8.83 4.70
C ALA A 122 -0.69 7.40 4.65
N TRP A 123 -1.40 6.52 5.30
CA TRP A 123 -1.03 5.14 5.51
C TRP A 123 -2.18 4.25 5.11
N MET A 124 -1.97 3.35 4.18
CA MET A 124 -3.05 2.53 3.65
C MET A 124 -2.99 1.10 4.15
N ARG A 125 -4.14 0.46 4.16
CA ARG A 125 -4.32 -0.95 4.46
C ARG A 125 -4.83 -1.70 3.23
N TYR A 126 -4.21 -2.82 2.92
CA TYR A 126 -4.67 -3.66 1.83
C TYR A 126 -5.85 -4.53 2.27
N ARG A 127 -6.87 -4.59 1.44
CA ARG A 127 -8.07 -5.40 1.64
C ARG A 127 -7.74 -6.86 1.93
N ALA A 128 -6.86 -7.44 1.13
CA ALA A 128 -6.52 -8.85 1.19
C ALA A 128 -5.83 -9.28 2.48
N GLU A 129 -5.34 -8.34 3.28
CA GLU A 129 -4.66 -8.62 4.52
C GLU A 129 -5.55 -8.48 5.76
N VAL A 130 -6.84 -8.72 5.62
CA VAL A 130 -7.76 -8.80 6.75
C VAL A 130 -7.67 -10.18 7.39
N LYS A 131 -7.29 -10.22 8.66
CA LYS A 131 -7.09 -11.50 9.38
C LYS A 131 -8.39 -12.19 9.73
N GLU A 132 -9.42 -11.45 10.08
CA GLU A 132 -10.65 -12.01 10.60
C GLU A 132 -11.77 -12.04 9.57
N GLY A 133 -12.54 -13.12 9.58
CA GLY A 133 -13.73 -13.29 8.76
C GLY A 133 -13.50 -13.87 7.38
N TYR A 134 -12.27 -13.90 6.90
CA TYR A 134 -11.96 -14.42 5.56
C TYR A 134 -10.91 -15.51 5.59
N GLY A 135 -11.14 -16.56 4.86
CA GLY A 135 -10.16 -17.52 4.38
C GLY A 135 -9.42 -18.34 5.44
N ILE A 136 -8.93 -17.74 6.49
CA ILE A 136 -8.16 -18.46 7.51
C ILE A 136 -8.95 -19.59 8.16
N ARG A 137 -10.25 -19.39 8.37
CA ARG A 137 -11.12 -20.43 8.91
C ARG A 137 -11.48 -21.48 7.88
N LEU A 138 -11.40 -21.14 6.60
CA LEU A 138 -11.72 -22.01 5.49
C LEU A 138 -10.53 -22.87 5.07
N ILE A 139 -9.32 -22.53 5.52
CA ILE A 139 -8.08 -23.21 5.17
C ILE A 139 -7.44 -23.80 6.44
N GLU A 140 -8.24 -24.52 7.23
CA GLU A 140 -7.81 -25.40 8.35
C GLU A 140 -6.69 -24.84 9.23
N GLY A 141 -6.88 -23.62 9.75
CA GLY A 141 -5.95 -23.02 10.70
C GLY A 141 -4.63 -22.52 10.12
N LYS A 142 -4.44 -22.64 8.82
CA LYS A 142 -3.30 -22.04 8.13
C LYS A 142 -3.60 -20.61 7.72
N GLN A 143 -2.60 -19.77 7.67
CA GLN A 143 -2.77 -18.36 7.30
C GLN A 143 -2.64 -18.11 5.78
N GLU A 144 -2.77 -19.12 4.99
CA GLU A 144 -2.61 -19.07 3.55
C GLU A 144 -3.72 -18.29 2.85
N GLY A 145 -4.88 -18.12 3.46
CA GLY A 145 -5.94 -17.27 2.92
C GLY A 145 -5.46 -15.87 2.63
N ARG A 146 -4.66 -15.31 3.51
CA ARG A 146 -4.01 -14.03 3.31
C ARG A 146 -3.01 -14.06 2.14
N GLN A 147 -2.27 -15.14 1.98
CA GLN A 147 -1.31 -15.28 0.89
C GLN A 147 -1.97 -15.49 -0.46
N ILE A 148 -3.15 -16.11 -0.48
CA ILE A 148 -3.95 -16.30 -1.70
C ILE A 148 -4.46 -14.96 -2.21
N PHE A 149 -4.89 -14.06 -1.33
CA PHE A 149 -5.49 -12.78 -1.69
C PHE A 149 -4.48 -11.66 -1.82
N ASN A 150 -3.31 -11.77 -1.19
CA ASN A 150 -2.29 -10.78 -1.33
C ASN A 150 -1.86 -10.73 -2.81
N ARG A 151 -1.77 -9.56 -3.40
CA ARG A 151 -1.55 -9.31 -4.83
C ARG A 151 -2.75 -9.55 -5.74
N GLY A 152 -3.94 -9.63 -5.18
CA GLY A 152 -5.16 -9.67 -5.97
C GLY A 152 -5.42 -8.34 -6.69
N PRO A 153 -6.21 -8.34 -7.78
CA PRO A 153 -6.53 -7.12 -8.52
C PRO A 153 -7.13 -6.02 -7.65
N PHE A 154 -7.96 -6.36 -6.69
CA PHE A 154 -8.61 -5.40 -5.80
C PHE A 154 -7.64 -4.64 -4.88
N GLU A 155 -6.46 -5.16 -4.59
CA GLU A 155 -5.47 -4.40 -3.83
C GLU A 155 -5.01 -3.16 -4.58
N TYR A 156 -4.85 -3.26 -5.90
CA TYR A 156 -4.45 -2.11 -6.73
C TYR A 156 -5.58 -1.12 -6.88
N GLU A 157 -6.79 -1.63 -7.11
CA GLU A 157 -7.98 -0.80 -7.23
C GLU A 157 -8.27 -0.04 -5.93
N ASP A 158 -8.11 -0.69 -4.77
CA ASP A 158 -8.22 -0.04 -3.47
C ASP A 158 -7.17 1.07 -3.31
N ALA A 159 -5.91 0.79 -3.63
CA ALA A 159 -4.84 1.77 -3.56
C ALA A 159 -5.09 2.96 -4.50
N ILE A 160 -5.54 2.72 -5.73
CA ILE A 160 -5.90 3.77 -6.68
C ILE A 160 -7.10 4.58 -6.18
N SER A 161 -8.10 3.92 -5.57
CA SER A 161 -9.26 4.60 -4.96
C SER A 161 -8.82 5.50 -3.80
N ILE A 162 -7.92 5.02 -2.95
CA ILE A 162 -7.32 5.82 -1.87
C ILE A 162 -6.53 7.01 -2.42
N ILE A 163 -5.72 6.82 -3.47
CA ILE A 163 -4.99 7.92 -4.13
C ILE A 163 -5.97 8.97 -4.67
N LYS A 164 -7.03 8.54 -5.34
CA LYS A 164 -8.07 9.44 -5.84
C LYS A 164 -8.77 10.18 -4.70
N PHE A 165 -9.10 9.47 -3.62
CA PHE A 165 -9.74 10.06 -2.44
C PHE A 165 -8.87 11.15 -1.80
N VAL A 166 -7.60 10.88 -1.51
CA VAL A 166 -6.75 11.89 -0.85
C VAL A 166 -6.57 13.16 -1.68
N LYS A 167 -6.69 13.05 -3.02
CA LYS A 167 -6.69 14.21 -3.93
C LYS A 167 -7.92 15.11 -3.77
N THR A 168 -9.00 14.62 -3.18
CA THR A 168 -10.20 15.41 -2.94
C THR A 168 -10.19 16.17 -1.62
N LEU A 169 -9.22 15.88 -0.75
CA LEU A 169 -9.12 16.51 0.56
C LEU A 169 -8.76 17.99 0.43
N PRO A 170 -9.48 18.90 1.10
CA PRO A 170 -9.33 20.34 0.90
C PRO A 170 -7.96 20.90 1.32
N TYR A 171 -7.22 20.16 2.12
CA TYR A 171 -5.88 20.51 2.60
C TYR A 171 -4.75 19.78 1.86
N VAL A 172 -5.07 19.01 0.80
CA VAL A 172 -4.09 18.29 -0.03
C VAL A 172 -3.98 18.96 -1.39
N ASP A 173 -2.75 19.14 -1.88
CA ASP A 173 -2.54 19.53 -3.26
C ASP A 173 -2.68 18.32 -4.19
N PRO A 174 -3.71 18.25 -5.02
CA PRO A 174 -3.96 17.08 -5.86
C PRO A 174 -2.89 16.82 -6.91
N ASN A 175 -2.04 17.80 -7.22
CA ASN A 175 -0.93 17.68 -8.17
C ASN A 175 0.39 17.28 -7.50
N ARG A 176 0.42 17.21 -6.17
CA ARG A 176 1.61 16.87 -5.39
C ARG A 176 1.36 15.67 -4.49
N VAL A 177 1.00 14.54 -5.11
CA VAL A 177 0.78 13.26 -4.45
C VAL A 177 1.92 12.33 -4.78
N GLY A 178 2.63 11.90 -3.76
CA GLY A 178 3.72 10.91 -3.84
C GLY A 178 3.31 9.58 -3.22
N TYR A 179 4.10 8.56 -3.51
CA TYR A 179 3.90 7.20 -2.97
C TYR A 179 5.24 6.62 -2.55
N LEU A 180 5.30 6.04 -1.35
CA LEU A 180 6.44 5.28 -0.87
C LEU A 180 5.97 3.88 -0.47
N GLY A 181 6.39 2.89 -1.25
CA GLY A 181 6.03 1.49 -1.01
C GLY A 181 7.21 0.66 -0.57
N LEU A 182 7.04 -0.11 0.52
CA LEU A 182 8.03 -1.03 1.04
C LEU A 182 7.69 -2.47 0.68
N SER A 183 8.66 -3.23 0.17
CA SER A 183 8.52 -4.67 -0.11
C SER A 183 7.33 -4.96 -1.01
N HIS A 184 6.27 -5.61 -0.50
CA HIS A 184 5.01 -5.77 -1.22
C HIS A 184 4.39 -4.42 -1.62
N GLY A 185 4.47 -3.39 -0.77
CA GLY A 185 4.04 -2.04 -1.12
C GLY A 185 4.82 -1.45 -2.29
N GLY A 186 6.10 -1.81 -2.43
CA GLY A 186 6.92 -1.46 -3.59
C GLY A 186 6.48 -2.19 -4.86
N GLU A 187 6.06 -3.45 -4.77
CA GLU A 187 5.46 -4.17 -5.88
C GLU A 187 4.10 -3.57 -6.28
N MET A 188 3.28 -3.23 -5.29
CA MET A 188 2.01 -2.52 -5.50
C MET A 188 2.22 -1.20 -6.25
N LEU A 189 3.24 -0.42 -5.85
CA LEU A 189 3.61 0.79 -6.55
C LEU A 189 3.89 0.54 -8.03
N MET A 190 4.70 -0.48 -8.34
CA MET A 190 5.07 -0.78 -9.71
C MET A 190 3.84 -1.09 -10.58
N LYS A 191 2.87 -1.81 -10.04
CA LYS A 191 1.61 -2.11 -10.71
C LYS A 191 0.73 -0.86 -10.86
N ILE A 192 0.58 -0.08 -9.78
CA ILE A 192 -0.18 1.17 -9.81
C ILE A 192 0.40 2.11 -10.86
N ALA A 193 1.73 2.30 -10.89
CA ALA A 193 2.39 3.20 -11.82
C ALA A 193 2.27 2.76 -13.29
N SER A 194 2.02 1.47 -13.56
CA SER A 194 1.77 0.97 -14.91
C SER A 194 0.34 1.19 -15.38
N GLU A 195 -0.61 1.42 -14.48
CA GLU A 195 -2.03 1.57 -14.81
C GLU A 195 -2.59 2.96 -14.52
N TYR A 196 -1.90 3.72 -13.66
CA TYR A 196 -2.36 5.02 -13.19
C TYR A 196 -1.23 6.05 -13.16
N ASP A 197 -1.38 7.15 -13.87
CA ASP A 197 -0.37 8.22 -14.01
C ASP A 197 -0.56 9.42 -13.07
N GLY A 198 -1.40 9.27 -12.05
CA GLY A 198 -1.77 10.35 -11.12
C GLY A 198 -0.79 10.59 -9.97
N LEU A 199 0.38 9.92 -9.92
CA LEU A 199 1.42 10.16 -8.93
C LEU A 199 2.48 11.12 -9.47
N ARG A 200 2.88 12.09 -8.65
CA ARG A 200 3.90 13.07 -9.04
C ARG A 200 5.32 12.50 -8.97
N ALA A 201 5.59 11.65 -7.99
CA ALA A 201 6.84 10.91 -7.81
C ALA A 201 6.60 9.71 -6.91
N ALA A 202 7.44 8.69 -6.99
CA ALA A 202 7.29 7.52 -6.16
C ALA A 202 8.62 6.88 -5.76
N ILE A 203 8.63 6.21 -4.61
CA ILE A 203 9.76 5.43 -4.10
C ILE A 203 9.34 3.98 -3.94
N ALA A 204 10.01 3.08 -4.62
CA ALA A 204 9.92 1.64 -4.43
C ALA A 204 11.08 1.19 -3.55
N SER A 205 10.82 1.07 -2.25
CA SER A 205 11.81 0.59 -1.28
C SER A 205 11.75 -0.92 -1.18
N GLU A 206 12.87 -1.58 -1.45
CA GLU A 206 13.01 -3.05 -1.41
C GLU A 206 11.87 -3.80 -2.15
N PRO A 207 11.55 -3.43 -3.42
CA PRO A 207 10.34 -3.88 -4.11
C PRO A 207 10.40 -5.35 -4.50
N ALA A 208 9.63 -6.20 -3.83
CA ALA A 208 9.53 -7.63 -4.12
C ALA A 208 8.64 -7.91 -5.36
N SER A 209 9.01 -7.38 -6.51
CA SER A 209 8.20 -7.32 -7.73
C SER A 209 8.15 -8.65 -8.49
N ILE A 210 7.58 -9.67 -7.88
CA ILE A 210 7.51 -11.01 -8.46
C ILE A 210 6.43 -11.08 -9.54
N ASP A 211 5.22 -10.62 -9.21
CA ASP A 211 4.08 -10.67 -10.13
C ASP A 211 4.14 -9.58 -11.18
N TYR A 212 4.62 -8.40 -10.81
CA TYR A 212 4.81 -7.28 -11.74
C TYR A 212 5.73 -7.65 -12.89
N LEU A 213 6.84 -8.32 -12.60
CA LEU A 213 7.78 -8.80 -13.61
C LEU A 213 7.34 -10.09 -14.29
N ALA A 214 6.12 -10.59 -14.03
CA ALA A 214 5.60 -11.82 -14.59
C ALA A 214 6.58 -13.01 -14.43
N ARG A 215 7.10 -13.18 -13.23
CA ARG A 215 8.05 -14.24 -12.91
C ARG A 215 7.41 -15.61 -13.10
N ARG A 216 8.02 -16.45 -13.90
CA ARG A 216 7.57 -17.83 -14.08
C ARG A 216 7.78 -18.61 -12.79
N PRO A 217 6.75 -19.30 -12.26
CA PRO A 217 6.91 -20.17 -11.12
C PRO A 217 7.98 -21.24 -11.41
N GLN A 218 8.84 -21.49 -10.44
CA GLN A 218 9.73 -22.64 -10.49
C GLN A 218 9.20 -23.70 -9.55
N PRO A 219 9.33 -25.00 -9.91
CA PRO A 219 9.08 -26.05 -8.95
C PRO A 219 9.96 -25.82 -7.72
N ARG A 220 9.32 -25.63 -6.57
CA ARG A 220 10.05 -25.48 -5.30
C ARG A 220 10.30 -26.90 -4.78
N ASP A 221 11.57 -27.20 -4.50
CA ASP A 221 11.89 -28.36 -3.69
C ASP A 221 11.23 -28.17 -2.30
N PRO A 222 10.27 -29.00 -1.90
CA PRO A 222 9.61 -28.87 -0.61
C PRO A 222 10.58 -29.03 0.58
N ASN A 223 11.74 -29.64 0.35
CA ASN A 223 12.76 -29.87 1.36
C ASN A 223 13.89 -28.83 1.30
N ALA A 224 13.86 -27.91 0.34
CA ALA A 224 14.85 -26.84 0.28
C ALA A 224 14.71 -25.91 1.50
N PRO A 225 15.81 -25.57 2.18
CA PRO A 225 15.75 -24.57 3.24
C PRO A 225 15.27 -23.24 2.67
N PRO A 226 14.58 -22.42 3.49
CA PRO A 226 14.23 -21.07 3.08
C PRO A 226 15.52 -20.31 2.73
N PRO A 227 15.49 -19.40 1.73
CA PRO A 227 16.65 -18.57 1.43
C PRO A 227 17.00 -17.75 2.68
N PRO A 228 18.30 -17.53 2.94
CA PRO A 228 18.71 -16.69 4.05
C PRO A 228 18.14 -15.28 3.88
N GLU A 229 17.74 -14.67 4.96
CA GLU A 229 17.20 -13.31 4.95
C GLU A 229 18.22 -12.28 4.47
N THR A 230 19.49 -12.52 4.79
CA THR A 230 20.62 -11.72 4.32
C THR A 230 21.69 -12.60 3.70
N MET A 231 22.35 -12.08 2.69
CA MET A 231 23.53 -12.73 2.08
C MET A 231 24.82 -12.28 2.79
N LYS A 232 25.76 -13.21 3.01
CA LYS A 232 27.05 -12.87 3.63
C LYS A 232 27.88 -11.91 2.78
N VAL A 233 27.80 -12.06 1.46
CA VAL A 233 28.47 -11.19 0.49
C VAL A 233 27.48 -10.92 -0.62
N ASN A 234 27.28 -9.65 -0.95
CA ASN A 234 26.37 -9.24 -2.02
C ASN A 234 26.99 -8.05 -2.77
N THR A 235 28.00 -8.34 -3.59
CA THR A 235 28.64 -7.33 -4.43
C THR A 235 27.72 -6.93 -5.59
N GLU A 236 27.95 -5.75 -6.16
CA GLU A 236 27.23 -5.28 -7.33
C GLU A 236 27.32 -6.26 -8.52
N GLU A 237 28.46 -6.92 -8.69
CA GLU A 237 28.65 -7.95 -9.72
C GLU A 237 27.75 -9.17 -9.46
N MET A 238 27.69 -9.65 -8.22
CA MET A 238 26.79 -10.76 -7.84
C MET A 238 25.32 -10.39 -8.08
N GLN A 239 24.94 -9.17 -7.75
CA GLN A 239 23.57 -8.67 -7.98
C GLN A 239 23.25 -8.63 -9.47
N ARG A 240 24.16 -8.12 -10.31
CA ARG A 240 23.96 -8.09 -11.76
C ARG A 240 23.86 -9.48 -12.36
N ARG A 241 24.71 -10.42 -11.93
CA ARG A 241 24.64 -11.82 -12.37
C ARG A 241 23.32 -12.46 -11.99
N ALA A 242 22.90 -12.35 -10.74
CA ALA A 242 21.63 -12.88 -10.27
C ALA A 242 20.44 -12.20 -10.97
N GLY A 243 20.52 -10.90 -11.25
CA GLY A 243 19.54 -10.15 -12.06
C GLY A 243 19.43 -10.70 -13.48
N GLY A 244 20.56 -11.03 -14.11
CA GLY A 244 20.58 -11.68 -15.44
C GLY A 244 19.91 -13.06 -15.43
N GLU A 245 20.17 -13.87 -14.41
CA GLU A 245 19.52 -15.16 -14.23
C GLU A 245 18.00 -15.01 -14.00
N LEU A 246 17.57 -14.02 -13.20
CA LEU A 246 16.17 -13.71 -12.99
C LEU A 246 15.49 -13.22 -14.25
N ARG A 247 16.16 -12.41 -15.07
CA ARG A 247 15.65 -11.94 -16.35
C ARG A 247 15.28 -13.11 -17.29
N GLY A 248 16.02 -14.21 -17.24
CA GLY A 248 15.69 -15.44 -17.97
C GLY A 248 14.44 -16.17 -17.44
N ARG A 249 13.95 -15.79 -16.28
CA ARG A 249 12.80 -16.41 -15.58
C ARG A 249 11.54 -15.57 -15.56
N ILE A 250 11.55 -14.40 -16.16
CA ILE A 250 10.39 -13.54 -16.29
C ILE A 250 9.80 -13.64 -17.70
N ASP A 251 8.54 -13.26 -17.86
CA ASP A 251 7.99 -12.98 -19.17
C ASP A 251 8.37 -11.54 -19.54
N LEU A 252 9.46 -11.40 -20.27
CA LEU A 252 10.02 -10.09 -20.58
C LEU A 252 9.06 -9.24 -21.43
N ALA A 253 8.26 -9.85 -22.32
CA ALA A 253 7.31 -9.10 -23.13
C ALA A 253 6.23 -8.46 -22.26
N VAL A 254 5.63 -9.24 -21.34
CA VAL A 254 4.63 -8.75 -20.40
C VAL A 254 5.23 -7.74 -19.43
N ALA A 255 6.43 -7.99 -18.91
CA ALA A 255 7.11 -7.04 -18.02
C ALA A 255 7.38 -5.70 -18.72
N MET A 256 7.86 -5.72 -19.97
CA MET A 256 8.16 -4.50 -20.73
C MET A 256 6.90 -3.76 -21.15
N GLU A 257 5.78 -4.42 -21.43
CA GLU A 257 4.49 -3.78 -21.67
C GLU A 257 4.09 -2.92 -20.46
N ARG A 258 4.13 -3.50 -19.26
CA ARG A 258 3.81 -2.80 -18.01
C ARG A 258 4.79 -1.65 -17.74
N ILE A 259 6.09 -1.89 -17.91
CA ILE A 259 7.14 -0.90 -17.70
C ILE A 259 6.97 0.28 -18.67
N ASN A 260 6.64 0.02 -19.93
CA ASN A 260 6.44 1.07 -20.93
C ASN A 260 5.26 1.99 -20.59
N ALA A 261 4.27 1.52 -19.88
CA ALA A 261 3.14 2.32 -19.40
C ALA A 261 3.50 3.27 -18.26
N VAL A 262 4.57 3.03 -17.51
CA VAL A 262 5.01 3.87 -16.37
C VAL A 262 5.39 5.26 -16.85
N LYS A 263 4.79 6.29 -16.22
CA LYS A 263 5.11 7.71 -16.45
C LYS A 263 5.64 8.40 -15.19
N THR A 264 5.34 7.85 -14.04
CA THR A 264 5.77 8.38 -12.75
C THR A 264 7.28 8.24 -12.57
N PRO A 265 8.03 9.30 -12.20
CA PRO A 265 9.41 9.17 -11.76
C PRO A 265 9.54 8.25 -10.55
N ILE A 266 10.47 7.31 -10.58
CA ILE A 266 10.61 6.28 -9.54
C ILE A 266 12.05 6.25 -9.02
N LEU A 267 12.21 6.35 -7.69
CA LEU A 267 13.42 5.94 -7.00
C LEU A 267 13.27 4.49 -6.52
N VAL A 268 14.14 3.61 -6.97
CA VAL A 268 14.24 2.25 -6.44
C VAL A 268 15.31 2.22 -5.36
N GLN A 269 14.94 1.85 -4.15
CA GLN A 269 15.86 1.68 -3.04
C GLN A 269 16.09 0.20 -2.77
N GLY A 270 17.35 -0.19 -2.70
CA GLY A 270 17.79 -1.56 -2.43
C GLY A 270 18.45 -1.70 -1.07
N ARG A 271 18.63 -2.95 -0.64
CA ARG A 271 19.39 -3.34 0.54
C ARG A 271 20.47 -4.35 0.15
N GLU A 272 21.74 -4.00 0.33
CA GLU A 272 22.87 -4.70 -0.27
C GLU A 272 22.95 -6.19 0.05
N ARG A 273 22.57 -6.58 1.25
CA ARG A 273 22.61 -7.96 1.73
C ARG A 273 21.26 -8.68 1.67
N ASP A 274 20.24 -8.07 1.03
CA ASP A 274 18.94 -8.71 0.87
C ASP A 274 19.00 -9.86 -0.15
N HIS A 275 18.38 -10.98 0.18
CA HIS A 275 18.27 -12.11 -0.74
C HIS A 275 17.44 -11.78 -2.00
N ASN A 276 16.63 -10.72 -1.96
CA ASN A 276 15.87 -10.22 -3.09
C ASN A 276 16.51 -9.02 -3.80
N GLN A 277 17.72 -8.61 -3.41
CA GLN A 277 18.40 -7.44 -3.99
C GLN A 277 18.48 -7.51 -5.52
N ALA A 278 18.67 -8.71 -6.07
CA ALA A 278 18.71 -8.92 -7.51
C ALA A 278 17.37 -8.56 -8.21
N ILE A 279 16.22 -8.81 -7.55
CA ILE A 279 14.90 -8.42 -8.07
C ILE A 279 14.73 -6.89 -7.98
N PHE A 280 15.16 -6.28 -6.88
CA PHE A 280 15.08 -4.83 -6.71
C PHE A 280 15.88 -4.13 -7.81
N ARG A 281 17.11 -4.59 -8.04
CA ARG A 281 17.96 -4.05 -9.09
C ARG A 281 17.40 -4.31 -10.50
N LEU A 282 16.85 -5.48 -10.76
CA LEU A 282 16.27 -5.80 -12.07
C LEU A 282 15.10 -4.85 -12.42
N ASN A 283 14.27 -4.46 -11.45
CA ASN A 283 13.24 -3.44 -11.66
C ASN A 283 13.84 -2.12 -12.16
N TYR A 284 14.88 -1.65 -11.48
CA TYR A 284 15.58 -0.43 -11.90
C TYR A 284 16.18 -0.57 -13.31
N GLU A 285 16.85 -1.68 -13.60
CA GLU A 285 17.52 -1.90 -14.89
C GLU A 285 16.51 -1.90 -16.04
N LEU A 286 15.37 -2.58 -15.89
CA LEU A 286 14.33 -2.63 -16.91
C LEU A 286 13.65 -1.28 -17.11
N LEU A 287 13.38 -0.54 -16.05
CA LEU A 287 12.86 0.84 -16.15
C LEU A 287 13.85 1.74 -16.89
N ARG A 288 15.13 1.67 -16.56
CA ARG A 288 16.19 2.44 -17.23
C ARG A 288 16.33 2.06 -18.71
N GLU A 289 16.28 0.77 -19.04
CA GLU A 289 16.32 0.29 -20.42
C GLU A 289 15.14 0.81 -21.25
N ALA A 290 13.95 0.96 -20.61
CA ALA A 290 12.77 1.54 -21.21
C ALA A 290 12.81 3.08 -21.28
N GLY A 291 13.90 3.72 -20.89
CA GLY A 291 14.06 5.17 -20.90
C GLY A 291 13.18 5.92 -19.90
N LYS A 292 12.80 5.24 -18.80
CA LYS A 292 11.99 5.86 -17.74
C LYS A 292 12.84 6.74 -16.84
N ASP A 293 12.20 7.74 -16.22
CA ASP A 293 12.82 8.56 -15.18
C ASP A 293 12.93 7.72 -13.91
N VAL A 294 14.09 7.10 -13.72
CA VAL A 294 14.35 6.17 -12.63
C VAL A 294 15.74 6.35 -12.04
N GLU A 295 15.80 6.29 -10.72
CA GLU A 295 17.04 6.33 -9.93
C GLU A 295 17.21 5.04 -9.10
N TRP A 296 18.44 4.76 -8.73
CA TRP A 296 18.82 3.62 -7.89
C TRP A 296 19.73 4.07 -6.75
N ILE A 297 19.36 3.71 -5.53
CA ILE A 297 20.22 3.82 -4.36
C ILE A 297 20.18 2.50 -3.60
N SER A 298 21.33 1.99 -3.18
CA SER A 298 21.41 0.81 -2.33
C SER A 298 22.06 1.17 -1.00
N TYR A 299 21.62 0.51 0.07
CA TYR A 299 22.07 0.78 1.43
C TYR A 299 22.57 -0.50 2.09
N ASP A 300 23.63 -0.39 2.87
CA ASP A 300 24.12 -1.49 3.70
C ASP A 300 23.40 -1.49 5.05
N HIS A 301 22.42 -2.39 5.19
CA HIS A 301 21.65 -2.57 6.43
C HIS A 301 21.19 -4.03 6.57
N ASP A 302 21.06 -4.51 7.82
CA ASP A 302 20.68 -5.90 8.10
C ASP A 302 19.18 -6.14 8.06
N GLU A 303 18.38 -5.15 8.44
CA GLU A 303 16.93 -5.31 8.55
C GLU A 303 16.19 -4.97 7.25
N HIS A 304 15.26 -5.85 6.84
CA HIS A 304 14.29 -5.55 5.80
C HIS A 304 13.28 -4.50 6.28
N GLY A 305 13.07 -3.46 5.49
CA GLY A 305 12.16 -2.36 5.86
C GLY A 305 12.74 -1.36 6.84
N PHE A 306 14.07 -1.24 6.91
CA PHE A 306 14.79 -0.37 7.84
C PHE A 306 14.46 1.13 7.70
N ILE A 307 13.84 1.55 6.59
CA ILE A 307 13.33 2.93 6.44
C ILE A 307 12.31 3.28 7.53
N PHE A 308 11.61 2.28 8.07
CA PHE A 308 10.69 2.46 9.18
C PHE A 308 11.37 2.19 10.51
N VAL A 309 11.88 3.26 11.12
CA VAL A 309 12.56 3.19 12.41
C VAL A 309 11.58 2.72 13.49
N LYS A 310 11.90 1.61 14.13
CA LYS A 310 11.12 1.03 15.22
C LYS A 310 11.61 1.54 16.56
N ARG A 311 10.74 1.50 17.57
CA ARG A 311 11.15 1.69 18.97
C ARG A 311 12.03 0.51 19.42
N ASN A 312 13.10 0.82 20.11
CA ASN A 312 13.94 -0.21 20.76
C ASN A 312 13.25 -0.79 22.00
N GLU A 313 13.91 -1.74 22.68
CA GLU A 313 13.40 -2.37 23.92
C GLU A 313 13.05 -1.38 25.04
N LYS A 314 13.62 -0.18 25.02
CA LYS A 314 13.32 0.89 25.97
C LYS A 314 12.17 1.79 25.52
N GLY A 315 11.51 1.45 24.42
CA GLY A 315 10.40 2.23 23.86
C GLY A 315 10.84 3.54 23.17
N VAL A 316 12.13 3.70 22.85
CA VAL A 316 12.70 4.93 22.27
C VAL A 316 13.11 4.69 20.84
N TYR A 317 12.87 5.68 19.96
CA TYR A 317 13.41 5.69 18.61
C TYR A 317 14.88 6.07 18.62
N ALA A 318 15.72 5.19 18.10
CA ALA A 318 17.16 5.37 18.01
C ALA A 318 17.66 4.99 16.61
N PRO A 319 17.38 5.83 15.59
CA PRO A 319 17.78 5.53 14.21
C PRO A 319 19.31 5.49 14.09
N ASP A 320 19.80 4.50 13.37
CA ASP A 320 21.20 4.43 12.98
C ASP A 320 21.52 5.37 11.81
N PRO A 321 22.81 5.56 11.46
CA PRO A 321 23.21 6.46 10.37
C PRO A 321 22.60 6.08 9.01
N THR A 322 22.41 4.80 8.71
CA THR A 322 21.83 4.32 7.44
C THR A 322 20.33 4.63 7.39
N GLN A 323 19.63 4.45 8.51
CA GLN A 323 18.22 4.83 8.65
C GLN A 323 18.01 6.35 8.52
N LEU A 324 18.89 7.14 9.10
CA LEU A 324 18.88 8.60 8.91
C LEU A 324 19.10 8.97 7.44
N GLN A 325 20.02 8.30 6.78
CA GLN A 325 20.37 8.59 5.39
C GLN A 325 19.23 8.24 4.43
N ILE A 326 18.63 7.04 4.51
CA ILE A 326 17.53 6.65 3.62
C ILE A 326 16.33 7.57 3.75
N VAL A 327 15.98 8.00 4.96
CA VAL A 327 14.88 8.95 5.18
C VAL A 327 15.21 10.32 4.58
N LYS A 328 16.43 10.81 4.77
CA LYS A 328 16.91 12.06 4.18
C LYS A 328 16.87 12.02 2.65
N ASP A 329 17.37 10.94 2.04
CA ASP A 329 17.38 10.76 0.59
C ASP A 329 15.96 10.67 0.03
N SER A 330 15.06 9.98 0.74
CA SER A 330 13.66 9.86 0.36
C SER A 330 12.96 11.23 0.37
N ILE A 331 13.17 12.04 1.40
CA ILE A 331 12.63 13.40 1.46
C ILE A 331 13.22 14.27 0.34
N ALA A 332 14.53 14.21 0.13
CA ALA A 332 15.21 14.98 -0.92
C ALA A 332 14.72 14.58 -2.32
N TYR A 333 14.44 13.31 -2.54
CA TYR A 333 13.84 12.84 -3.78
C TYR A 333 12.47 13.46 -4.02
N PHE A 334 11.55 13.36 -3.06
CA PHE A 334 10.23 13.98 -3.19
C PHE A 334 10.30 15.50 -3.32
N ASP A 335 11.21 16.18 -2.62
CA ASP A 335 11.39 17.63 -2.71
C ASP A 335 11.72 18.10 -4.13
N ARG A 336 12.45 17.30 -4.90
CA ARG A 336 12.79 17.63 -6.29
C ARG A 336 11.57 17.68 -7.21
N TYR A 337 10.58 16.83 -6.98
CA TYR A 337 9.39 16.72 -7.83
C TYR A 337 8.17 17.46 -7.28
N MET A 338 8.10 17.66 -5.97
CA MET A 338 6.89 18.13 -5.30
C MET A 338 7.00 19.51 -4.66
N LYS A 339 8.21 20.05 -4.44
CA LYS A 339 8.41 21.38 -3.85
C LYS A 339 8.94 22.44 -4.82
N LYS A 340 9.45 22.04 -5.98
CA LYS A 340 9.83 23.00 -7.01
C LYS A 340 8.57 23.48 -7.72
N PRO A 341 8.46 24.81 -7.98
CA PRO A 341 7.34 25.39 -8.70
C PRO A 341 7.21 24.89 -10.13
#